data_cab959114e452c17bfdaa56b9ec9071d
#
_entry.id   cab959114e452c17bfdaa56b9ec9071d
#
_cell.length_a   1.000
_cell.length_b   1.000
_cell.length_c   1.000
_cell.angle_alpha   90.00
_cell.angle_beta   90.00
_cell.angle_gamma   90.00
#
_symmetry.space_group_name_H-M   'P 1'
#
loop_
_entity.id
_entity.type
_entity.pdbx_description
1 polymer ?
#
loop_
_entity_poly.entity_id
_entity_poly.type
_entity_poly.pdbx_seq_one_letter_code
_entity_poly.pdbx_strand_id
1 'polypeptide(L)'
;MEKLVLVGVDSGATKTEAVGMDTTSQVCVFTTEGPSNPSVVGIEKSSAVIARAVEKVLTSLGYEKPTPHIVAVGAAGVVNKSYADVLRKRLSVLSGVSADRVVVFEDVVAAHASVFLSSDGVVGILGTGSCVYGEFAGHSVRVGGWGHLLGDEGSGYR
;
A
#
# COMPACT_ATOMS: atom_id res chain seq x y z
N MET A 1 -2.36 0.76 -27.84
CA MET A 1 -2.23 1.24 -26.43
C MET A 1 -0.94 0.66 -25.88
N GLU A 2 -0.18 1.48 -25.17
CA GLU A 2 1.03 1.00 -24.50
C GLU A 2 0.63 0.00 -23.42
N LYS A 3 1.34 -1.14 -23.36
CA LYS A 3 1.07 -2.21 -22.41
C LYS A 3 1.51 -1.74 -21.02
N LEU A 4 0.56 -1.60 -20.10
CA LEU A 4 0.78 -1.10 -18.75
C LEU A 4 0.38 -2.17 -17.73
N VAL A 5 1.20 -2.37 -16.71
CA VAL A 5 0.88 -3.19 -15.55
C VAL A 5 0.64 -2.29 -14.34
N LEU A 6 -0.47 -2.48 -13.67
CA LEU A 6 -0.81 -1.82 -12.42
C LEU A 6 -0.58 -2.79 -11.27
N VAL A 7 0.14 -2.36 -10.25
CA VAL A 7 0.39 -3.15 -9.04
C VAL A 7 -0.11 -2.37 -7.83
N GLY A 8 -1.04 -2.97 -7.09
CA GLY A 8 -1.50 -2.47 -5.80
C GLY A 8 -0.93 -3.33 -4.66
N VAL A 9 -0.50 -2.69 -3.57
CA VAL A 9 0.01 -3.38 -2.39
C VAL A 9 -0.67 -2.84 -1.14
N ASP A 10 -1.20 -3.75 -0.32
CA ASP A 10 -1.62 -3.49 1.05
C ASP A 10 -0.54 -4.01 2.01
N SER A 11 0.12 -3.10 2.71
CA SER A 11 1.26 -3.36 3.59
C SER A 11 0.82 -3.29 5.05
N GLY A 12 0.52 -4.44 5.65
CA GLY A 12 -0.03 -4.53 7.00
C GLY A 12 0.96 -5.01 8.08
N ALA A 13 0.47 -5.04 9.32
CA ALA A 13 1.23 -5.49 10.50
C ALA A 13 1.34 -7.01 10.56
N THR A 14 0.42 -7.76 9.95
CA THR A 14 0.35 -9.23 9.96
C THR A 14 0.71 -9.86 8.63
N LYS A 15 0.34 -9.23 7.54
CA LYS A 15 0.58 -9.70 6.17
C LYS A 15 0.76 -8.53 5.22
N THR A 16 1.26 -8.83 4.03
CA THR A 16 1.32 -7.94 2.87
C THR A 16 0.59 -8.63 1.74
N GLU A 17 -0.38 -7.97 1.15
CA GLU A 17 -1.10 -8.47 -0.03
C GLU A 17 -0.77 -7.61 -1.23
N ALA A 18 -0.52 -8.22 -2.37
CA ALA A 18 -0.32 -7.50 -3.61
C ALA A 18 -1.17 -8.09 -4.73
N VAL A 19 -1.69 -7.20 -5.56
CA VAL A 19 -2.43 -7.51 -6.78
C VAL A 19 -1.77 -6.83 -7.95
N GLY A 20 -1.65 -7.54 -9.07
CA GLY A 20 -1.21 -6.97 -10.32
C GLY A 20 -2.22 -7.23 -11.43
N MET A 21 -2.39 -6.26 -12.29
CA MET A 21 -3.26 -6.33 -13.45
C MET A 21 -2.54 -5.87 -14.71
N ASP A 22 -2.56 -6.70 -15.74
CA ASP A 22 -2.20 -6.31 -17.10
C ASP A 22 -3.41 -5.62 -17.76
N THR A 23 -3.25 -4.35 -18.10
CA THR A 23 -4.35 -3.55 -18.68
C THR A 23 -4.77 -3.99 -20.08
N THR A 24 -3.95 -4.78 -20.77
CA THR A 24 -4.24 -5.26 -22.12
C THR A 24 -5.00 -6.59 -22.11
N SER A 25 -4.50 -7.55 -21.32
CA SER A 25 -5.12 -8.89 -21.20
C SER A 25 -6.22 -8.96 -20.14
N GLN A 26 -6.32 -7.94 -19.28
CA GLN A 26 -7.20 -7.90 -18.10
C GLN A 26 -6.98 -9.06 -17.12
N VAL A 27 -5.82 -9.72 -17.19
CA VAL A 27 -5.42 -10.77 -16.25
C VAL A 27 -5.01 -10.13 -14.93
N CYS A 28 -5.58 -10.62 -13.83
CA CYS A 28 -5.22 -10.23 -12.46
C CYS A 28 -4.54 -11.39 -11.76
N VAL A 29 -3.48 -11.09 -11.02
CA VAL A 29 -2.77 -12.04 -10.15
C VAL A 29 -2.64 -11.49 -8.75
N PHE A 30 -2.61 -12.38 -7.76
CA PHE A 30 -2.51 -12.03 -6.35
C PHE A 30 -1.35 -12.75 -5.69
N THR A 31 -0.75 -12.13 -4.70
CA THR A 31 0.25 -12.76 -3.82
C THR A 31 0.10 -12.28 -2.40
N THR A 32 0.55 -13.10 -1.45
CA THR A 32 0.62 -12.75 -0.03
C THR A 32 2.03 -12.99 0.47
N GLU A 33 2.54 -12.05 1.26
CA GLU A 33 3.83 -12.07 1.94
C GLU A 33 3.64 -11.85 3.45
N GLY A 34 4.72 -11.98 4.20
CA GLY A 34 4.74 -11.66 5.62
C GLY A 34 4.51 -10.18 5.93
N PRO A 35 4.55 -9.79 7.22
CA PRO A 35 4.30 -8.42 7.65
C PRO A 35 5.31 -7.43 7.07
N SER A 36 4.82 -6.24 6.70
CA SER A 36 5.63 -5.14 6.17
C SER A 36 5.27 -3.77 6.74
N ASN A 37 4.46 -3.70 7.81
CA ASN A 37 4.29 -2.42 8.51
C ASN A 37 5.64 -1.94 9.05
N PRO A 38 6.18 -0.81 8.57
CA PRO A 38 7.52 -0.36 8.92
C PRO A 38 7.69 0.03 10.40
N SER A 39 6.61 0.39 11.10
CA SER A 39 6.64 0.63 12.54
C SER A 39 6.82 -0.66 13.35
N VAL A 40 6.53 -1.83 12.74
CA VAL A 40 6.67 -3.15 13.38
C VAL A 40 7.97 -3.84 12.98
N VAL A 41 8.30 -3.84 11.69
CA VAL A 41 9.42 -4.64 11.16
C VAL A 41 10.64 -3.81 10.76
N GLY A 42 10.56 -2.48 10.84
CA GLY A 42 11.57 -1.54 10.35
C GLY A 42 11.51 -1.31 8.85
N ILE A 43 12.06 -0.18 8.39
CA ILE A 43 11.93 0.29 7.00
C ILE A 43 12.66 -0.64 6.00
N GLU A 44 13.80 -1.20 6.39
CA GLU A 44 14.60 -2.12 5.58
C GLU A 44 13.80 -3.38 5.23
N LYS A 45 13.28 -4.05 6.25
CA LYS A 45 12.50 -5.28 6.07
C LYS A 45 11.17 -5.00 5.37
N SER A 46 10.50 -3.90 5.74
CA SER A 46 9.28 -3.45 5.07
C SER A 46 9.48 -3.32 3.56
N SER A 47 10.46 -2.52 3.14
CA SER A 47 10.75 -2.30 1.72
C SER A 47 11.14 -3.58 0.99
N ALA A 48 11.88 -4.49 1.62
CA ALA A 48 12.26 -5.77 1.02
C ALA A 48 11.06 -6.71 0.82
N VAL A 49 10.14 -6.77 1.79
CA VAL A 49 8.91 -7.58 1.69
C VAL A 49 8.00 -7.05 0.59
N ILE A 50 7.77 -5.74 0.53
CA ILE A 50 6.93 -5.11 -0.49
C ILE A 50 7.55 -5.31 -1.89
N ALA A 51 8.86 -5.08 -2.04
CA ALA A 51 9.54 -5.27 -3.33
C ALA A 51 9.42 -6.72 -3.83
N ARG A 52 9.55 -7.71 -2.93
CA ARG A 52 9.36 -9.12 -3.26
C ARG A 52 7.91 -9.44 -3.67
N ALA A 53 6.91 -8.85 -3.02
CA ALA A 53 5.51 -9.00 -3.41
C ALA A 53 5.28 -8.44 -4.83
N VAL A 54 5.83 -7.26 -5.14
CA VAL A 54 5.78 -6.67 -6.47
C VAL A 54 6.46 -7.57 -7.51
N GLU A 55 7.65 -8.08 -7.23
CA GLU A 55 8.39 -8.98 -8.11
C GLU A 55 7.59 -10.27 -8.41
N LYS A 56 7.00 -10.89 -7.40
CA LYS A 56 6.17 -12.10 -7.57
C LYS A 56 4.97 -11.85 -8.47
N VAL A 57 4.27 -10.74 -8.27
CA VAL A 57 3.14 -10.34 -9.10
C VAL A 57 3.57 -10.14 -10.56
N LEU A 58 4.66 -9.41 -10.79
CA LEU A 58 5.18 -9.18 -12.15
C LEU A 58 5.60 -10.49 -12.83
N THR A 59 6.33 -11.36 -12.13
CA THR A 59 6.74 -12.67 -12.63
C THR A 59 5.52 -13.53 -12.97
N SER A 60 4.47 -13.54 -12.12
CA SER A 60 3.25 -14.30 -12.38
C SER A 60 2.46 -13.79 -13.58
N LEU A 61 2.59 -12.51 -13.92
CA LEU A 61 2.05 -11.92 -15.14
C LEU A 61 2.93 -12.16 -16.37
N GLY A 62 4.08 -12.84 -16.21
CA GLY A 62 5.01 -13.13 -17.31
C GLY A 62 5.91 -11.95 -17.69
N TYR A 63 6.13 -11.00 -16.77
CA TYR A 63 6.98 -9.84 -17.01
C TYR A 63 8.38 -10.06 -16.42
N GLU A 64 9.36 -10.10 -17.30
CA GLU A 64 10.79 -9.90 -17.00
C GLU A 64 11.13 -8.44 -17.29
N LYS A 65 11.91 -7.81 -16.38
CA LYS A 65 12.27 -6.37 -16.41
C LYS A 65 12.69 -5.82 -17.79
N PRO A 66 12.52 -4.54 -18.08
CA PRO A 66 11.70 -3.51 -17.43
C PRO A 66 10.42 -3.25 -18.22
N THR A 67 9.28 -3.40 -17.57
CA THR A 67 7.98 -3.11 -18.17
C THR A 67 7.43 -1.82 -17.58
N PRO A 68 6.77 -0.93 -18.35
CA PRO A 68 6.11 0.22 -17.80
C PRO A 68 4.98 -0.23 -16.86
N HIS A 69 5.16 0.00 -15.58
CA HIS A 69 4.17 -0.32 -14.57
C HIS A 69 4.10 0.76 -13.50
N ILE A 70 2.97 0.84 -12.85
CA ILE A 70 2.72 1.73 -11.71
C ILE A 70 2.54 0.87 -10.47
N VAL A 71 3.23 1.21 -9.41
CA VAL A 71 3.13 0.55 -8.11
C VAL A 71 2.52 1.51 -7.11
N ALA A 72 1.35 1.16 -6.58
CA ALA A 72 0.65 1.89 -5.54
C ALA A 72 0.71 1.08 -4.23
N VAL A 73 1.18 1.68 -3.15
CA VAL A 73 1.34 1.03 -1.86
C VAL A 73 0.55 1.79 -0.80
N GLY A 74 -0.48 1.16 -0.24
CA GLY A 74 -1.12 1.55 1.00
C GLY A 74 -0.36 0.91 2.16
N ALA A 75 0.26 1.71 3.03
CA ALA A 75 1.14 1.18 4.06
C ALA A 75 0.70 1.62 5.46
N ALA A 76 0.26 0.65 6.28
CA ALA A 76 0.04 0.86 7.71
C ALA A 76 1.34 1.35 8.37
N GLY A 77 1.24 2.34 9.26
CA GLY A 77 2.40 2.91 9.96
C GLY A 77 3.18 3.96 9.16
N VAL A 78 2.78 4.29 7.93
CA VAL A 78 3.30 5.43 7.18
C VAL A 78 2.46 6.66 7.53
N VAL A 79 2.85 7.37 8.57
CA VAL A 79 2.07 8.47 9.15
C VAL A 79 2.47 9.87 8.66
N ASN A 80 3.48 9.97 7.80
CA ASN A 80 3.92 11.24 7.25
C ASN A 80 4.60 11.10 5.88
N LYS A 81 4.61 12.20 5.14
CA LYS A 81 5.17 12.27 3.79
C LYS A 81 6.66 11.92 3.73
N SER A 82 7.45 12.31 4.73
CA SER A 82 8.90 12.01 4.76
C SER A 82 9.14 10.50 4.79
N TYR A 83 8.34 9.76 5.55
CA TYR A 83 8.44 8.31 5.65
C TYR A 83 7.98 7.62 4.35
N ALA A 84 6.89 8.11 3.76
CA ALA A 84 6.43 7.66 2.45
C ALA A 84 7.50 7.87 1.37
N ASP A 85 8.18 9.02 1.36
CA ASP A 85 9.25 9.32 0.40
C ASP A 85 10.48 8.40 0.57
N VAL A 86 10.86 8.06 1.81
CA VAL A 86 11.94 7.11 2.07
C VAL A 86 11.56 5.73 1.54
N LEU A 87 10.36 5.25 1.86
CA LEU A 87 9.86 3.95 1.39
C LEU A 87 9.76 3.92 -0.13
N ARG A 88 9.23 4.94 -0.76
CA ARG A 88 9.14 5.10 -2.22
C ARG A 88 10.50 4.98 -2.91
N LYS A 89 11.53 5.70 -2.42
CA LYS A 89 12.89 5.65 -2.96
C LYS A 89 13.50 4.26 -2.84
N ARG A 90 13.34 3.61 -1.69
CA ARG A 90 13.84 2.24 -1.47
C ARG A 90 13.15 1.23 -2.37
N LEU A 91 11.83 1.32 -2.50
CA LEU A 91 11.07 0.46 -3.41
C LEU A 91 11.51 0.63 -4.85
N SER A 92 11.73 1.86 -5.30
CA SER A 92 12.26 2.13 -6.63
C SER A 92 13.59 1.42 -6.89
N VAL A 93 14.52 1.48 -5.94
CA VAL A 93 15.82 0.81 -6.06
C VAL A 93 15.67 -0.72 -6.07
N LEU A 94 14.85 -1.27 -5.18
CA LEU A 94 14.71 -2.72 -4.99
C LEU A 94 13.92 -3.39 -6.11
N SER A 95 12.84 -2.75 -6.58
CA SER A 95 11.97 -3.30 -7.63
C SER A 95 12.43 -2.96 -9.05
N GLY A 96 13.32 -1.98 -9.21
CA GLY A 96 13.74 -1.44 -10.50
C GLY A 96 12.67 -0.58 -11.19
N VAL A 97 11.59 -0.25 -10.48
CA VAL A 97 10.52 0.67 -10.96
C VAL A 97 10.98 2.10 -10.76
N SER A 98 10.80 2.96 -11.75
CA SER A 98 11.15 4.38 -11.61
C SER A 98 10.37 5.05 -10.47
N ALA A 99 11.03 5.91 -9.69
CA ALA A 99 10.45 6.49 -8.47
C ALA A 99 9.20 7.36 -8.72
N ASP A 100 9.04 7.91 -9.91
CA ASP A 100 7.85 8.64 -10.35
C ASP A 100 6.64 7.72 -10.60
N ARG A 101 6.87 6.42 -10.72
CA ARG A 101 5.86 5.38 -10.91
C ARG A 101 5.57 4.57 -9.63
N VAL A 102 6.19 4.92 -8.53
CA VAL A 102 5.91 4.35 -7.19
C VAL A 102 5.20 5.39 -6.36
N VAL A 103 3.98 5.09 -5.92
CA VAL A 103 3.20 5.94 -5.03
C VAL A 103 3.03 5.23 -3.69
N VAL A 104 3.29 5.92 -2.59
CA VAL A 104 3.14 5.38 -1.23
C VAL A 104 2.28 6.36 -0.43
N PHE A 105 1.25 5.82 0.22
CA PHE A 105 0.35 6.56 1.10
C PHE A 105 -0.07 5.70 2.30
N GLU A 106 -0.79 6.30 3.23
CA GLU A 106 -1.34 5.57 4.37
C GLU A 106 -2.34 4.48 3.90
N ASP A 107 -2.40 3.37 4.61
CA ASP A 107 -3.33 2.27 4.36
C ASP A 107 -4.80 2.72 4.31
N VAL A 108 -5.19 3.64 5.22
CA VAL A 108 -6.55 4.16 5.29
C VAL A 108 -6.93 5.01 4.06
N VAL A 109 -5.97 5.68 3.42
CA VAL A 109 -6.17 6.40 2.16
C VAL A 109 -6.43 5.40 1.02
N ALA A 110 -5.67 4.30 0.99
CA ALA A 110 -5.90 3.23 0.03
C ALA A 110 -7.28 2.58 0.22
N ALA A 111 -7.68 2.32 1.46
CA ALA A 111 -9.00 1.80 1.79
C ALA A 111 -10.12 2.75 1.36
N HIS A 112 -9.98 4.06 1.60
CA HIS A 112 -10.94 5.07 1.13
C HIS A 112 -11.04 5.06 -0.40
N ALA A 113 -9.90 5.11 -1.10
CA ALA A 113 -9.86 5.09 -2.55
C ALA A 113 -10.48 3.82 -3.15
N SER A 114 -10.37 2.66 -2.49
CA SER A 114 -10.95 1.40 -2.96
C SER A 114 -12.50 1.40 -2.94
N VAL A 115 -13.10 2.18 -2.05
CA VAL A 115 -14.56 2.25 -1.88
C VAL A 115 -15.16 3.43 -2.64
N PHE A 116 -14.55 4.60 -2.49
CA PHE A 116 -15.12 5.86 -2.96
C PHE A 116 -14.45 6.39 -4.23
N LEU A 117 -13.33 5.78 -4.68
CA LEU A 117 -12.47 6.29 -5.75
C LEU A 117 -12.00 7.71 -5.41
N SER A 118 -12.52 8.72 -6.07
CA SER A 118 -12.25 10.14 -5.79
C SER A 118 -13.48 10.89 -5.27
N SER A 119 -14.50 10.18 -4.78
CA SER A 119 -15.71 10.77 -4.22
C SER A 119 -15.60 10.98 -2.72
N ASP A 120 -16.40 11.90 -2.19
CA ASP A 120 -16.52 12.14 -0.75
C ASP A 120 -17.02 10.88 -0.04
N GLY A 121 -16.47 10.62 1.15
CA GLY A 121 -16.88 9.47 1.95
C GLY A 121 -16.07 9.31 3.23
N VAL A 122 -16.48 8.34 4.04
CA VAL A 122 -15.81 8.00 5.29
C VAL A 122 -15.56 6.50 5.34
N VAL A 123 -14.35 6.09 5.69
CA VAL A 123 -13.95 4.69 5.88
C VAL A 123 -13.41 4.48 7.28
N GLY A 124 -13.74 3.34 7.89
CA GLY A 124 -13.15 2.87 9.14
C GLY A 124 -12.35 1.59 8.90
N ILE A 125 -11.12 1.56 9.37
CA ILE A 125 -10.32 0.34 9.49
C ILE A 125 -10.42 -0.15 10.92
N LEU A 126 -10.91 -1.37 11.09
CA LEU A 126 -11.06 -2.07 12.37
C LEU A 126 -10.38 -3.43 12.23
N GLY A 127 -9.07 -3.46 12.46
CA GLY A 127 -8.22 -4.65 12.35
C GLY A 127 -7.34 -4.81 13.60
N THR A 128 -6.04 -5.03 13.42
CA THR A 128 -5.05 -5.03 14.51
C THR A 128 -5.02 -3.68 15.24
N GLY A 129 -5.15 -2.57 14.51
CA GLY A 129 -5.41 -1.23 15.03
C GLY A 129 -6.78 -0.73 14.60
N SER A 130 -7.14 0.50 15.00
CA SER A 130 -8.36 1.17 14.56
C SER A 130 -8.10 2.60 14.09
N CYS A 131 -8.72 2.99 12.98
CA CYS A 131 -8.59 4.34 12.42
C CYS A 131 -9.82 4.67 11.57
N VAL A 132 -10.26 5.90 11.61
CA VAL A 132 -11.31 6.44 10.73
C VAL A 132 -10.71 7.54 9.87
N TYR A 133 -11.04 7.52 8.58
CA TYR A 133 -10.60 8.51 7.61
C TYR A 133 -11.78 8.98 6.76
N GLY A 134 -11.86 10.26 6.51
CA GLY A 134 -12.90 10.83 5.67
C GLY A 134 -12.37 11.92 4.75
N GLU A 135 -12.94 12.00 3.58
CA GLU A 135 -12.75 13.10 2.62
C GLU A 135 -14.09 13.75 2.33
N PHE A 136 -14.10 15.09 2.27
CA PHE A 136 -15.25 15.88 1.89
C PHE A 136 -14.81 17.21 1.26
N ALA A 137 -15.29 17.49 0.05
CA ALA A 137 -15.01 18.72 -0.69
C ALA A 137 -13.50 19.07 -0.77
N GLY A 138 -12.65 18.06 -0.99
CA GLY A 138 -11.19 18.21 -1.09
C GLY A 138 -10.46 18.37 0.25
N HIS A 139 -11.16 18.26 1.37
CA HIS A 139 -10.57 18.21 2.71
C HIS A 139 -10.56 16.79 3.25
N SER A 140 -9.49 16.40 3.92
CA SER A 140 -9.38 15.10 4.55
C SER A 140 -9.15 15.22 6.05
N VAL A 141 -9.71 14.28 6.81
CA VAL A 141 -9.55 14.17 8.26
C VAL A 141 -9.30 12.71 8.62
N ARG A 142 -8.32 12.50 9.51
CA ARG A 142 -8.06 11.21 10.14
C ARG A 142 -8.32 11.29 11.63
N VAL A 143 -8.99 10.29 12.19
CA VAL A 143 -9.28 10.14 13.62
C VAL A 143 -8.81 8.76 14.08
N GLY A 144 -8.09 8.69 15.18
CA GLY A 144 -7.52 7.45 15.71
C GLY A 144 -6.25 7.00 15.01
N GLY A 145 -5.89 5.72 15.16
CA GLY A 145 -4.68 5.14 14.61
C GLY A 145 -3.40 5.61 15.29
N TRP A 146 -3.47 5.91 16.59
CA TRP A 146 -2.33 6.34 17.41
C TRP A 146 -1.55 5.19 18.04
N GLY A 147 -1.93 3.96 17.72
CA GLY A 147 -1.37 2.76 18.31
C GLY A 147 -2.01 2.39 19.66
N HIS A 148 -1.83 1.14 20.06
CA HIS A 148 -2.51 0.54 21.22
C HIS A 148 -2.23 1.21 22.57
N LEU A 149 -1.18 2.02 22.68
CA LEU A 149 -0.86 2.74 23.91
C LEU A 149 -1.69 4.03 24.07
N LEU A 150 -2.05 4.70 22.97
CA LEU A 150 -2.68 6.02 22.95
C LEU A 150 -4.08 6.00 22.32
N GLY A 151 -4.48 4.89 21.69
CA GLY A 151 -5.72 4.78 20.94
C GLY A 151 -6.01 3.34 20.58
N ASP A 152 -6.50 3.13 19.34
CA ASP A 152 -6.92 1.86 18.77
C ASP A 152 -8.10 1.22 19.50
N GLU A 153 -9.00 2.05 20.01
CA GLU A 153 -10.23 1.63 20.68
C GLU A 153 -11.10 0.79 19.73
N GLY A 154 -11.56 -0.36 20.22
CA GLY A 154 -12.36 -1.30 19.41
C GLY A 154 -11.57 -2.09 18.37
N SER A 155 -10.24 -2.04 18.38
CA SER A 155 -9.38 -2.89 17.54
C SER A 155 -9.29 -4.32 18.07
N GLY A 156 -8.77 -5.23 17.24
CA GLY A 156 -8.51 -6.61 17.65
C GLY A 156 -7.34 -6.78 18.64
N TYR A 157 -6.56 -5.72 18.90
CA TYR A 157 -5.49 -5.71 19.89
C TYR A 157 -5.99 -5.28 21.29
N ARG A 158 -7.09 -4.57 21.38
CA ARG A 158 -7.71 -4.07 22.61
C ARG A 158 -9.09 -4.64 22.85
#